data_889aa4ca5d942587c4201ecc411ff1ed
#
_entry.id   889aa4ca5d942587c4201ecc411ff1ed
#
_cell.length_a   1.000
_cell.length_b   1.000
_cell.length_c   1.000
_cell.angle_alpha   90.00
_cell.angle_beta   90.00
_cell.angle_gamma   90.00
#
_symmetry.space_group_name_H-M   'P 1'
#
loop_
_entity.id
_entity.type
_entity.pdbx_description
1 polymer ?
#
loop_
_entity_poly.entity_id
_entity_poly.type
_entity_poly.pdbx_seq_one_letter_code
_entity_poly.pdbx_strand_id
1 'polypeptide(L)'
;MCSLLRKHLQWNLPKLVRPRLTSIYPQRLLSVVTPDRIVPRKMKGRFASDEQKRIITEFVIKSSTILDWGALKSSVLSINRGYINEKNINGCILEICSQQKRLDLVKSFMKYVKQCGQGKPNTALELLYIRSCYKSRNELTDNDQHEIQTNCQSLFKNNLHLMNSTLLEGIVMGICCTPLWRDSLKFIEASKIKDQITVKTSACVILRAFEEADIDLGWTIVQNMFDRHRIIPLEIVAAWFDLCEKNVNFSHCRVLEFLRDNEYIIREDLAELIRIRLKQSDFRTTTTMIYHNNGKCKNCNQLLEHAEVTDSDFKMLQERFLSHVMIGKNIFNNSSPQELNDFKDFIEITAPYDVVVDGLNLAYAYRGKIGDHSLTKNVMKKFIEKKLKVLLIGRKHLVKILGKEFDFIKKNAHIFFTNDLSKDDPFVLYAAMYSGIDTQILTRDLMRGHKFLLGDPIIRSIFQKWLQKHRLGLKIRPGDEVIIKEPITYLQATQKSANGIWHMPYQEFKEXGSWSKPDSTPDKWMCIKM
;
A
#
# COMPACT_ATOMS: atom_id res chain seq x y z
N MET A 1 -41.53 -10.28 -18.25
CA MET A 1 -41.14 -8.99 -17.69
C MET A 1 -39.76 -9.07 -17.08
N CYS A 2 -38.73 -9.32 -17.87
CA CYS A 2 -37.33 -9.37 -17.41
C CYS A 2 -36.38 -8.88 -18.51
N SER A 3 -36.58 -7.64 -18.97
CA SER A 3 -35.69 -7.11 -20.01
C SER A 3 -35.36 -5.59 -19.91
N LEU A 4 -35.52 -4.98 -18.74
CA LEU A 4 -35.37 -3.53 -18.63
C LEU A 4 -34.44 -3.04 -17.53
N LEU A 5 -33.52 -3.86 -17.05
CA LEU A 5 -32.55 -3.43 -16.01
C LEU A 5 -31.09 -3.71 -16.37
N ARG A 6 -30.73 -3.54 -17.66
CA ARG A 6 -29.31 -3.59 -18.08
C ARG A 6 -28.84 -2.30 -18.75
N LYS A 7 -29.23 -1.16 -18.21
CA LYS A 7 -28.65 0.14 -18.63
C LYS A 7 -28.32 0.96 -17.38
N HIS A 8 -27.12 1.47 -17.37
CA HIS A 8 -26.56 2.45 -16.43
C HIS A 8 -25.90 1.91 -15.16
N LEU A 9 -24.74 1.32 -15.35
CA LEU A 9 -23.66 1.49 -14.39
C LEU A 9 -22.35 1.69 -15.17
N GLN A 10 -22.33 2.73 -15.99
CA GLN A 10 -21.07 3.34 -16.37
C GLN A 10 -20.65 4.20 -15.18
N TRP A 11 -19.53 3.85 -14.62
CA TRP A 11 -18.89 4.69 -13.60
C TRP A 11 -18.50 6.03 -14.23
N ASN A 12 -19.38 7.02 -14.12
CA ASN A 12 -18.99 8.41 -14.34
C ASN A 12 -18.24 8.87 -13.09
N LEU A 13 -16.96 8.54 -13.04
CA LEU A 13 -16.06 9.28 -12.18
C LEU A 13 -16.12 10.73 -12.64
N PRO A 14 -16.38 11.69 -11.76
CA PRO A 14 -16.37 13.09 -12.16
C PRO A 14 -15.00 13.39 -12.78
N LYS A 15 -15.01 13.95 -13.98
CA LYS A 15 -13.80 14.44 -14.63
C LYS A 15 -13.18 15.48 -13.71
N LEU A 16 -12.08 15.14 -13.07
CA LEU A 16 -11.28 16.09 -12.34
C LEU A 16 -10.85 17.18 -13.33
N VAL A 17 -11.45 18.33 -13.19
CA VAL A 17 -11.09 19.54 -13.94
C VAL A 17 -9.65 19.89 -13.50
N ARG A 18 -8.70 19.68 -14.38
CA ARG A 18 -7.32 20.13 -14.16
C ARG A 18 -7.33 21.65 -14.11
N PRO A 19 -6.86 22.28 -13.04
CA PRO A 19 -6.70 23.73 -13.06
C PRO A 19 -5.66 24.10 -14.12
N ARG A 20 -6.03 25.00 -15.01
CA ARG A 20 -5.08 25.62 -15.96
C ARG A 20 -4.11 26.48 -15.15
N LEU A 21 -2.86 26.08 -15.11
CA LEU A 21 -1.79 26.95 -14.67
C LEU A 21 -1.60 28.04 -15.73
N THR A 22 -2.11 29.21 -15.45
CA THR A 22 -1.80 30.41 -16.23
C THR A 22 -0.41 30.89 -15.82
N SER A 23 0.59 30.60 -16.65
CA SER A 23 1.90 31.22 -16.47
C SER A 23 1.85 32.65 -16.96
N ILE A 24 2.13 33.58 -16.07
CA ILE A 24 2.28 35.00 -16.38
C ILE A 24 3.72 35.20 -16.85
N TYR A 25 3.91 35.29 -18.18
CA TYR A 25 5.12 35.85 -18.76
C TYR A 25 4.71 36.88 -19.82
N PRO A 26 5.38 38.05 -19.90
CA PRO A 26 4.95 39.12 -20.78
C PRO A 26 5.24 38.80 -22.25
N GLN A 27 4.24 39.10 -23.07
CA GLN A 27 4.36 39.02 -24.53
C GLN A 27 5.34 40.08 -25.04
N ARG A 28 6.41 39.65 -25.69
CA ARG A 28 7.13 40.52 -26.62
C ARG A 28 6.74 40.14 -28.05
N LEU A 29 6.13 41.08 -28.73
CA LEU A 29 5.91 41.06 -30.16
C LEU A 29 7.23 40.93 -30.94
N LEU A 30 7.31 39.99 -31.84
CA LEU A 30 8.23 40.07 -32.97
C LEU A 30 7.74 39.27 -34.19
N SER A 31 7.81 39.99 -35.27
CA SER A 31 7.48 39.78 -36.66
C SER A 31 7.90 38.46 -37.31
N VAL A 32 7.01 38.01 -38.10
CA VAL A 32 7.09 37.22 -39.35
C VAL A 32 8.47 36.95 -39.89
N VAL A 33 8.86 35.71 -39.91
CA VAL A 33 9.48 34.95 -41.03
C VAL A 33 9.19 33.49 -40.76
N THR A 34 8.59 32.80 -41.66
CA THR A 34 8.38 31.37 -41.62
C THR A 34 9.59 30.64 -42.16
N PRO A 35 10.41 30.01 -41.34
CA PRO A 35 11.15 28.84 -41.79
C PRO A 35 10.44 27.58 -41.30
N ASP A 36 10.46 26.55 -42.10
CA ASP A 36 10.02 25.22 -41.75
C ASP A 36 10.38 24.90 -40.30
N ARG A 37 9.37 24.75 -39.43
CA ARG A 37 9.58 24.30 -38.06
C ARG A 37 10.22 22.92 -38.12
N ILE A 38 11.50 22.84 -37.84
CA ILE A 38 12.21 21.57 -37.64
C ILE A 38 11.66 21.02 -36.31
N VAL A 39 10.67 20.13 -36.41
CA VAL A 39 10.14 19.43 -35.27
C VAL A 39 11.27 18.56 -34.68
N PRO A 40 11.59 18.67 -33.40
CA PRO A 40 12.65 17.86 -32.82
C PRO A 40 12.45 16.37 -33.11
N ARG A 41 13.54 15.66 -33.35
CA ARG A 41 13.52 14.24 -33.75
C ARG A 41 12.68 13.35 -32.83
N LYS A 42 12.68 13.65 -31.51
CA LYS A 42 11.84 12.96 -30.50
C LYS A 42 10.35 13.24 -30.70
N MET A 43 9.95 14.45 -31.09
CA MET A 43 8.55 14.78 -31.35
C MET A 43 8.03 14.11 -32.64
N LYS A 44 8.86 14.04 -33.69
CA LYS A 44 8.47 13.34 -34.91
C LYS A 44 8.18 11.85 -34.67
N GLY A 45 8.99 11.19 -33.81
CA GLY A 45 8.79 9.80 -33.45
C GLY A 45 7.49 9.60 -32.64
N ARG A 46 7.12 10.54 -31.80
CA ARG A 46 5.88 10.47 -31.03
C ARG A 46 4.64 10.56 -31.92
N PHE A 47 4.61 11.50 -32.86
CA PHE A 47 3.50 11.62 -33.83
C PHE A 47 3.35 10.38 -34.69
N ALA A 48 4.45 9.81 -35.16
CA ALA A 48 4.41 8.57 -35.95
C ALA A 48 3.86 7.40 -35.11
N SER A 49 4.24 7.32 -33.83
CA SER A 49 3.74 6.29 -32.91
C SER A 49 2.25 6.45 -32.60
N ASP A 50 1.79 7.68 -32.45
CA ASP A 50 0.37 7.98 -32.23
C ASP A 50 -0.46 7.60 -33.46
N GLU A 51 0.07 7.86 -34.67
CA GLU A 51 -0.56 7.46 -35.92
C GLU A 51 -0.65 5.94 -36.05
N GLN A 52 0.42 5.22 -35.72
CA GLN A 52 0.43 3.75 -35.72
C GLN A 52 -0.66 3.20 -34.79
N LYS A 53 -0.77 3.74 -33.58
CA LYS A 53 -1.79 3.33 -32.61
C LYS A 53 -3.19 3.68 -33.12
N ARG A 54 -3.36 4.85 -33.76
CA ARG A 54 -4.65 5.28 -34.31
C ARG A 54 -5.15 4.27 -35.35
N ILE A 55 -4.28 3.85 -36.28
CA ILE A 55 -4.61 2.88 -37.32
C ILE A 55 -5.10 1.56 -36.69
N ILE A 56 -4.37 1.04 -35.68
CA ILE A 56 -4.78 -0.19 -35.00
C ILE A 56 -6.14 0.01 -34.30
N THR A 57 -6.29 1.13 -33.61
CA THR A 57 -7.53 1.42 -32.84
C THR A 57 -8.73 1.53 -33.79
N GLU A 58 -8.59 2.24 -34.89
CA GLU A 58 -9.66 2.37 -35.89
C GLU A 58 -10.03 1.02 -36.52
N PHE A 59 -9.03 0.21 -36.85
CA PHE A 59 -9.25 -1.16 -37.34
C PHE A 59 -10.07 -1.97 -36.32
N VAL A 60 -9.66 -1.96 -35.05
CA VAL A 60 -10.31 -2.71 -33.98
C VAL A 60 -11.76 -2.25 -33.76
N ILE A 61 -12.01 -0.93 -33.82
CA ILE A 61 -13.36 -0.37 -33.63
C ILE A 61 -14.27 -0.69 -34.84
N LYS A 62 -13.77 -0.56 -36.05
CA LYS A 62 -14.55 -0.69 -37.30
C LYS A 62 -14.75 -2.13 -37.76
N SER A 63 -13.92 -3.07 -37.27
CA SER A 63 -13.94 -4.46 -37.76
C SER A 63 -15.21 -5.19 -37.42
N SER A 64 -15.89 -5.76 -38.42
CA SER A 64 -17.14 -6.52 -38.25
C SER A 64 -17.08 -7.96 -38.77
N THR A 65 -16.48 -8.22 -39.93
CA THR A 65 -16.61 -9.58 -40.52
C THR A 65 -15.38 -10.13 -41.23
N ILE A 66 -14.60 -9.31 -41.92
CA ILE A 66 -13.41 -9.79 -42.64
C ILE A 66 -12.18 -9.12 -42.07
N LEU A 67 -11.31 -9.93 -41.47
CA LEU A 67 -10.11 -9.44 -40.78
C LEU A 67 -8.85 -9.79 -41.58
N ASP A 68 -8.20 -8.77 -42.16
CA ASP A 68 -6.88 -8.95 -42.76
C ASP A 68 -5.81 -8.39 -41.82
N TRP A 69 -5.38 -9.25 -40.91
CA TRP A 69 -4.33 -8.93 -39.92
C TRP A 69 -2.98 -8.62 -40.62
N GLY A 70 -2.72 -9.27 -41.79
CA GLY A 70 -1.51 -9.02 -42.56
C GLY A 70 -1.49 -7.61 -43.14
N ALA A 71 -2.59 -7.20 -43.76
CA ALA A 71 -2.73 -5.84 -44.28
C ALA A 71 -2.62 -4.78 -43.17
N LEU A 72 -3.25 -5.04 -42.01
CA LEU A 72 -3.10 -4.13 -40.87
C LEU A 72 -1.64 -3.98 -40.43
N LYS A 73 -0.93 -5.10 -40.29
CA LYS A 73 0.49 -5.08 -39.88
C LYS A 73 1.33 -4.32 -40.88
N SER A 74 1.13 -4.58 -42.17
CA SER A 74 1.87 -3.90 -43.27
C SER A 74 1.62 -2.39 -43.24
N SER A 75 0.36 -1.98 -43.04
CA SER A 75 -0.01 -0.56 -42.97
C SER A 75 0.65 0.13 -41.78
N VAL A 76 0.63 -0.50 -40.58
CA VAL A 76 1.26 0.08 -39.38
C VAL A 76 2.78 0.17 -39.53
N LEU A 77 3.41 -0.88 -40.11
CA LEU A 77 4.86 -0.94 -40.23
C LEU A 77 5.39 -0.02 -41.35
N SER A 78 4.54 0.38 -42.30
CA SER A 78 4.93 1.34 -43.36
C SER A 78 5.21 2.75 -42.82
N ILE A 79 4.73 3.05 -41.58
CA ILE A 79 4.95 4.35 -40.93
C ILE A 79 6.36 4.38 -40.36
N ASN A 80 7.23 5.17 -40.98
CA ASN A 80 8.63 5.32 -40.58
C ASN A 80 8.73 6.11 -39.25
N ARG A 81 9.74 5.74 -38.45
CA ARG A 81 10.11 6.42 -37.20
C ARG A 81 9.10 6.30 -36.05
N GLY A 82 8.12 5.42 -36.18
CA GLY A 82 7.23 5.10 -35.06
C GLY A 82 7.85 4.11 -34.08
N TYR A 83 7.28 4.04 -32.90
CA TYR A 83 7.71 3.09 -31.85
C TYR A 83 7.35 1.64 -32.22
N ILE A 84 6.24 1.43 -32.94
CA ILE A 84 5.78 0.08 -33.29
C ILE A 84 6.60 -0.45 -34.47
N ASN A 85 7.19 -1.62 -34.28
CA ASN A 85 8.05 -2.30 -35.22
C ASN A 85 7.78 -3.81 -35.23
N GLU A 86 8.47 -4.57 -36.06
CA GLU A 86 8.25 -6.02 -36.22
C GLU A 86 8.33 -6.81 -34.88
N LYS A 87 9.13 -6.35 -33.93
CA LYS A 87 9.34 -7.06 -32.65
C LYS A 87 8.19 -6.88 -31.67
N ASN A 88 7.48 -5.73 -31.71
CA ASN A 88 6.48 -5.40 -30.73
C ASN A 88 5.04 -5.26 -31.28
N ILE A 89 4.85 -5.26 -32.59
CA ILE A 89 3.55 -5.03 -33.23
C ILE A 89 2.48 -6.02 -32.75
N ASN A 90 2.83 -7.29 -32.58
CA ASN A 90 1.88 -8.31 -32.14
C ASN A 90 1.35 -8.00 -30.73
N GLY A 91 2.24 -7.58 -29.84
CA GLY A 91 1.85 -7.15 -28.48
C GLY A 91 0.97 -5.91 -28.50
N CYS A 92 1.31 -4.92 -29.34
CA CYS A 92 0.53 -3.68 -29.46
C CYS A 92 -0.89 -3.93 -29.97
N ILE A 93 -1.03 -4.78 -30.99
CA ILE A 93 -2.35 -5.14 -31.54
C ILE A 93 -3.19 -5.85 -30.46
N LEU A 94 -2.61 -6.84 -29.80
CA LEU A 94 -3.31 -7.60 -28.74
C LEU A 94 -3.75 -6.70 -27.59
N GLU A 95 -2.87 -5.81 -27.17
CA GLU A 95 -3.14 -4.86 -26.09
C GLU A 95 -4.31 -3.92 -26.45
N ILE A 96 -4.32 -3.37 -27.69
CA ILE A 96 -5.39 -2.47 -28.13
C ILE A 96 -6.71 -3.22 -28.22
N CYS A 97 -6.72 -4.45 -28.78
CA CYS A 97 -7.93 -5.30 -28.78
C CYS A 97 -8.47 -5.50 -27.37
N SER A 98 -7.57 -5.78 -26.42
CA SER A 98 -7.92 -5.97 -25.01
C SER A 98 -8.48 -4.70 -24.36
N GLN A 99 -7.87 -3.53 -24.67
CA GLN A 99 -8.33 -2.23 -24.15
C GLN A 99 -9.73 -1.89 -24.67
N GLN A 100 -10.03 -2.28 -25.92
CA GLN A 100 -11.35 -2.06 -26.53
C GLN A 100 -12.38 -3.14 -26.15
N LYS A 101 -12.01 -4.07 -25.26
CA LYS A 101 -12.87 -5.17 -24.80
C LYS A 101 -13.37 -6.08 -25.95
N ARG A 102 -12.53 -6.26 -26.97
CA ARG A 102 -12.84 -7.08 -28.15
C ARG A 102 -12.20 -8.45 -28.01
N LEU A 103 -12.76 -9.30 -27.13
CA LEU A 103 -12.28 -10.68 -26.92
C LEU A 103 -12.29 -11.47 -28.24
N ASP A 104 -13.30 -11.25 -29.07
CA ASP A 104 -13.39 -11.85 -30.41
C ASP A 104 -12.14 -11.59 -31.24
N LEU A 105 -11.67 -10.33 -31.23
CA LEU A 105 -10.48 -9.93 -31.99
C LEU A 105 -9.18 -10.43 -31.32
N VAL A 106 -9.15 -10.47 -29.99
CA VAL A 106 -8.01 -11.04 -29.24
C VAL A 106 -7.79 -12.50 -29.66
N LYS A 107 -8.86 -13.29 -29.73
CA LYS A 107 -8.83 -14.71 -30.11
C LYS A 107 -8.47 -14.87 -31.59
N SER A 108 -9.12 -14.09 -32.46
CA SER A 108 -8.85 -14.09 -33.91
C SER A 108 -7.39 -13.75 -34.20
N PHE A 109 -6.86 -12.71 -33.57
CA PHE A 109 -5.48 -12.29 -33.77
C PHE A 109 -4.49 -13.35 -33.26
N MET A 110 -4.73 -13.94 -32.11
CA MET A 110 -3.85 -14.99 -31.59
C MET A 110 -3.85 -16.23 -32.50
N LYS A 111 -5.00 -16.59 -33.06
CA LYS A 111 -5.10 -17.67 -34.07
C LYS A 111 -4.25 -17.34 -35.30
N TYR A 112 -4.35 -16.10 -35.81
CA TYR A 112 -3.54 -15.62 -36.94
C TYR A 112 -2.03 -15.73 -36.62
N VAL A 113 -1.61 -15.30 -35.44
CA VAL A 113 -0.18 -15.37 -35.04
C VAL A 113 0.32 -16.82 -35.01
N LYS A 114 -0.50 -17.76 -34.50
CA LYS A 114 -0.16 -19.18 -34.46
C LYS A 114 -0.04 -19.78 -35.88
N GLN A 115 -0.89 -19.34 -36.80
CA GLN A 115 -0.90 -19.85 -38.19
C GLN A 115 0.27 -19.28 -39.02
N CYS A 116 0.62 -18.02 -38.84
CA CYS A 116 1.67 -17.34 -39.62
C CYS A 116 3.09 -17.53 -39.06
N GLY A 117 3.20 -17.96 -37.78
CA GLY A 117 4.50 -18.16 -37.15
C GLY A 117 5.07 -19.54 -37.41
N GLN A 118 6.40 -19.60 -37.55
CA GLN A 118 7.13 -20.87 -37.65
C GLN A 118 7.30 -21.53 -36.28
N GLY A 119 6.28 -21.50 -35.41
CA GLY A 119 6.36 -22.07 -34.07
C GLY A 119 5.39 -21.44 -33.11
N LYS A 120 5.52 -21.78 -31.84
CA LYS A 120 4.70 -21.25 -30.78
C LYS A 120 4.93 -19.74 -30.59
N PRO A 121 3.88 -18.96 -30.27
CA PRO A 121 4.07 -17.58 -29.83
C PRO A 121 5.07 -17.50 -28.68
N ASN A 122 5.81 -16.40 -28.60
CA ASN A 122 6.74 -16.23 -27.50
C ASN A 122 5.97 -16.06 -26.15
N THR A 123 6.64 -16.39 -25.07
CA THR A 123 6.07 -16.38 -23.72
C THR A 123 5.41 -15.05 -23.37
N ALA A 124 6.01 -13.91 -23.77
CA ALA A 124 5.46 -12.59 -23.48
C ALA A 124 4.10 -12.38 -24.16
N LEU A 125 3.96 -12.81 -25.41
CA LEU A 125 2.70 -12.70 -26.14
C LEU A 125 1.64 -13.66 -25.60
N GLU A 126 2.04 -14.87 -25.20
CA GLU A 126 1.13 -15.82 -24.52
C GLU A 126 0.59 -15.25 -23.21
N LEU A 127 1.44 -14.63 -22.39
CA LEU A 127 1.03 -13.98 -21.15
C LEU A 127 0.07 -12.81 -21.41
N LEU A 128 0.34 -12.02 -22.44
CA LEU A 128 -0.52 -10.90 -22.81
C LEU A 128 -1.91 -11.42 -23.27
N TYR A 129 -1.92 -12.49 -24.03
CA TYR A 129 -3.17 -13.18 -24.43
C TYR A 129 -3.96 -13.65 -23.19
N ILE A 130 -3.30 -14.34 -22.27
CA ILE A 130 -3.92 -14.82 -21.03
C ILE A 130 -4.51 -13.65 -20.22
N ARG A 131 -3.74 -12.55 -20.09
CA ARG A 131 -4.21 -11.34 -19.37
C ARG A 131 -5.42 -10.72 -20.05
N SER A 132 -5.48 -10.76 -21.39
CA SER A 132 -6.62 -10.26 -22.15
C SER A 132 -7.85 -11.13 -21.93
N CYS A 133 -7.68 -12.45 -21.92
CA CYS A 133 -8.75 -13.41 -21.60
C CYS A 133 -9.25 -13.20 -20.16
N TYR A 134 -8.38 -12.97 -19.20
CA TYR A 134 -8.75 -12.74 -17.80
C TYR A 134 -9.65 -11.49 -17.65
N LYS A 135 -9.36 -10.42 -18.39
CA LYS A 135 -10.19 -9.20 -18.37
C LYS A 135 -11.62 -9.43 -18.84
N SER A 136 -11.81 -10.40 -19.73
CA SER A 136 -13.12 -10.78 -20.29
C SER A 136 -13.53 -12.20 -19.88
N ARG A 137 -13.11 -12.64 -18.69
CA ARG A 137 -13.26 -14.04 -18.26
C ARG A 137 -14.70 -14.53 -18.25
N ASN A 138 -15.66 -13.63 -18.07
CA ASN A 138 -17.09 -13.97 -18.06
C ASN A 138 -17.65 -14.30 -19.46
N GLU A 139 -16.87 -14.03 -20.51
CA GLU A 139 -17.23 -14.28 -21.91
C GLU A 139 -16.53 -15.53 -22.48
N LEU A 140 -15.69 -16.19 -21.67
CA LEU A 140 -14.92 -17.37 -22.12
C LEU A 140 -15.83 -18.61 -22.21
N THR A 141 -15.70 -19.32 -23.31
CA THR A 141 -16.36 -20.63 -23.48
C THR A 141 -15.55 -21.71 -22.76
N ASP A 142 -16.17 -22.88 -22.55
CA ASP A 142 -15.48 -24.04 -21.96
C ASP A 142 -14.25 -24.44 -22.77
N ASN A 143 -14.30 -24.32 -24.09
CA ASN A 143 -13.18 -24.61 -24.97
C ASN A 143 -12.03 -23.59 -24.77
N ASP A 144 -12.37 -22.30 -24.62
CA ASP A 144 -11.38 -21.26 -24.29
C ASP A 144 -10.69 -21.54 -22.96
N GLN A 145 -11.49 -21.91 -21.95
CA GLN A 145 -10.96 -22.22 -20.60
C GLN A 145 -10.02 -23.42 -20.65
N HIS A 146 -10.37 -24.46 -21.41
CA HIS A 146 -9.53 -25.64 -21.57
C HIS A 146 -8.21 -25.31 -22.29
N GLU A 147 -8.26 -24.48 -23.34
CA GLU A 147 -7.05 -24.02 -24.05
C GLU A 147 -6.14 -23.21 -23.11
N ILE A 148 -6.71 -22.28 -22.34
CA ILE A 148 -5.98 -21.46 -21.38
C ILE A 148 -5.32 -22.35 -20.32
N GLN A 149 -6.05 -23.32 -19.78
CA GLN A 149 -5.55 -24.27 -18.81
C GLN A 149 -4.31 -25.02 -19.32
N THR A 150 -4.44 -25.58 -20.52
CA THR A 150 -3.36 -26.34 -21.18
C THR A 150 -2.13 -25.46 -21.38
N ASN A 151 -2.33 -24.23 -21.84
CA ASN A 151 -1.25 -23.26 -22.06
C ASN A 151 -0.55 -22.90 -20.74
N CYS A 152 -1.33 -22.65 -19.69
CA CYS A 152 -0.75 -22.29 -18.37
C CYS A 152 0.07 -23.44 -17.76
N GLN A 153 -0.42 -24.68 -17.87
CA GLN A 153 0.28 -25.86 -17.40
C GLN A 153 1.61 -26.05 -18.16
N SER A 154 1.57 -25.88 -19.48
CA SER A 154 2.76 -25.95 -20.33
C SER A 154 3.76 -24.83 -20.00
N LEU A 155 3.29 -23.60 -19.86
CA LEU A 155 4.13 -22.44 -19.48
C LEU A 155 4.81 -22.68 -18.14
N PHE A 156 4.09 -23.20 -17.15
CA PHE A 156 4.63 -23.48 -15.82
C PHE A 156 5.72 -24.54 -15.90
N LYS A 157 5.41 -25.69 -16.52
CA LYS A 157 6.31 -26.83 -16.64
C LYS A 157 7.62 -26.46 -17.38
N ASN A 158 7.46 -25.75 -18.50
CA ASN A 158 8.61 -25.44 -19.38
C ASN A 158 9.49 -24.32 -18.83
N ASN A 159 8.99 -23.49 -17.92
CA ASN A 159 9.70 -22.32 -17.42
C ASN A 159 9.96 -22.35 -15.92
N LEU A 160 9.83 -23.49 -15.28
CA LEU A 160 9.95 -23.59 -13.82
C LEU A 160 11.29 -23.03 -13.31
N HIS A 161 12.36 -23.28 -14.04
CA HIS A 161 13.71 -22.79 -13.71
C HIS A 161 13.93 -21.28 -13.97
N LEU A 162 13.05 -20.65 -14.74
CA LEU A 162 13.09 -19.22 -15.07
C LEU A 162 11.92 -18.46 -14.41
N MET A 163 11.22 -19.11 -13.49
CA MET A 163 10.03 -18.53 -12.88
C MET A 163 10.33 -17.21 -12.18
N ASN A 164 9.54 -16.21 -12.52
CA ASN A 164 9.59 -14.89 -11.88
C ASN A 164 8.16 -14.41 -11.60
N SER A 165 8.02 -13.31 -10.89
CA SER A 165 6.72 -12.80 -10.45
C SER A 165 5.77 -12.49 -11.61
N THR A 166 6.28 -11.98 -12.74
CA THR A 166 5.47 -11.63 -13.92
C THR A 166 4.91 -12.88 -14.61
N LEU A 167 5.75 -13.90 -14.77
CA LEU A 167 5.35 -15.17 -15.39
C LEU A 167 4.33 -15.89 -14.51
N LEU A 168 4.61 -15.99 -13.22
CA LEU A 168 3.69 -16.61 -12.25
C LEU A 168 2.34 -15.88 -12.23
N GLU A 169 2.35 -14.54 -12.21
CA GLU A 169 1.13 -13.73 -12.25
C GLU A 169 0.26 -14.11 -13.46
N GLY A 170 0.86 -14.15 -14.65
CA GLY A 170 0.12 -14.50 -15.86
C GLY A 170 -0.46 -15.92 -15.82
N ILE A 171 0.32 -16.90 -15.32
CA ILE A 171 -0.13 -18.28 -15.16
C ILE A 171 -1.31 -18.35 -14.18
N VAL A 172 -1.18 -17.71 -13.01
CA VAL A 172 -2.24 -17.69 -12.00
C VAL A 172 -3.52 -17.02 -12.55
N MET A 173 -3.37 -15.88 -13.25
CA MET A 173 -4.50 -15.23 -13.92
C MET A 173 -5.23 -16.20 -14.87
N GLY A 174 -4.47 -16.93 -15.69
CA GLY A 174 -5.04 -17.90 -16.63
C GLY A 174 -5.77 -19.03 -15.92
N ILE A 175 -5.15 -19.64 -14.91
CA ILE A 175 -5.78 -20.74 -14.16
C ILE A 175 -7.05 -20.24 -13.43
N CYS A 176 -7.05 -19.00 -12.95
CA CYS A 176 -8.24 -18.39 -12.34
C CYS A 176 -9.40 -18.18 -13.34
N CYS A 177 -9.15 -18.25 -14.65
CA CYS A 177 -10.20 -18.25 -15.67
C CYS A 177 -10.89 -19.62 -15.84
N THR A 178 -10.44 -20.66 -15.16
CA THR A 178 -10.85 -22.05 -15.42
C THR A 178 -11.51 -22.67 -14.19
N PRO A 179 -12.22 -23.83 -14.35
CA PRO A 179 -12.74 -24.57 -13.20
C PRO A 179 -11.67 -25.07 -12.23
N LEU A 180 -10.41 -25.20 -12.68
CA LEU A 180 -9.29 -25.64 -11.84
C LEU A 180 -8.58 -24.48 -11.14
N TRP A 181 -9.27 -23.37 -10.90
CA TRP A 181 -8.67 -22.16 -10.29
C TRP A 181 -7.93 -22.42 -8.96
N ARG A 182 -8.37 -23.43 -8.18
CA ARG A 182 -7.68 -23.80 -6.92
C ARG A 182 -6.27 -24.32 -7.14
N ASP A 183 -5.95 -24.84 -8.34
CA ASP A 183 -4.59 -25.26 -8.67
C ASP A 183 -3.61 -24.06 -8.73
N SER A 184 -4.12 -22.84 -8.84
CA SER A 184 -3.29 -21.63 -8.73
C SER A 184 -2.44 -21.64 -7.45
N LEU A 185 -3.00 -22.14 -6.33
CA LEU A 185 -2.29 -22.24 -5.05
C LEU A 185 -1.12 -23.24 -5.14
N LYS A 186 -1.33 -24.36 -5.85
CA LYS A 186 -0.28 -25.36 -6.09
C LYS A 186 0.86 -24.76 -6.95
N PHE A 187 0.50 -23.98 -7.98
CA PHE A 187 1.50 -23.30 -8.82
C PHE A 187 2.32 -22.28 -8.01
N ILE A 188 1.66 -21.50 -7.15
CA ILE A 188 2.33 -20.54 -6.28
C ILE A 188 3.33 -21.26 -5.36
N GLU A 189 2.90 -22.32 -4.70
CA GLU A 189 3.75 -23.08 -3.77
C GLU A 189 4.93 -23.74 -4.51
N ALA A 190 4.67 -24.38 -5.65
CA ALA A 190 5.68 -25.08 -6.43
C ALA A 190 6.67 -24.13 -7.14
N SER A 191 6.32 -22.85 -7.29
CA SER A 191 7.15 -21.87 -8.00
C SER A 191 8.45 -21.51 -7.27
N LYS A 192 8.53 -21.76 -5.96
CA LYS A 192 9.64 -21.39 -5.07
C LYS A 192 9.86 -19.87 -4.93
N ILE A 193 8.96 -19.05 -5.47
CA ILE A 193 9.01 -17.59 -5.37
C ILE A 193 7.80 -17.01 -4.62
N LYS A 194 7.22 -17.81 -3.73
CA LYS A 194 6.00 -17.46 -2.98
C LYS A 194 6.11 -16.14 -2.19
N ASP A 195 7.32 -15.75 -1.82
CA ASP A 195 7.55 -14.49 -1.10
C ASP A 195 7.63 -13.27 -2.04
N GLN A 196 7.71 -13.50 -3.34
CA GLN A 196 7.80 -12.46 -4.38
C GLN A 196 6.51 -12.31 -5.19
N ILE A 197 5.43 -13.00 -4.79
CA ILE A 197 4.14 -12.89 -5.50
C ILE A 197 3.62 -11.45 -5.46
N THR A 198 3.04 -11.02 -6.56
CA THR A 198 2.50 -9.65 -6.67
C THR A 198 1.15 -9.55 -5.95
N VAL A 199 0.77 -8.34 -5.60
CA VAL A 199 -0.59 -8.04 -5.10
C VAL A 199 -1.64 -8.57 -6.09
N LYS A 200 -1.38 -8.42 -7.38
CA LYS A 200 -2.30 -8.84 -8.44
C LYS A 200 -2.46 -10.36 -8.52
N THR A 201 -1.38 -11.12 -8.29
CA THR A 201 -1.44 -12.58 -8.20
C THR A 201 -2.41 -13.02 -7.10
N SER A 202 -2.26 -12.46 -5.90
CA SER A 202 -3.16 -12.76 -4.77
C SER A 202 -4.59 -12.31 -5.05
N ALA A 203 -4.75 -11.11 -5.61
CA ALA A 203 -6.08 -10.56 -5.93
C ALA A 203 -6.86 -11.46 -6.89
N CYS A 204 -6.21 -12.02 -7.92
CA CYS A 204 -6.89 -12.92 -8.86
C CYS A 204 -7.49 -14.14 -8.14
N VAL A 205 -6.74 -14.74 -7.22
CA VAL A 205 -7.20 -15.91 -6.46
C VAL A 205 -8.34 -15.52 -5.50
N ILE A 206 -8.20 -14.38 -4.80
CA ILE A 206 -9.22 -13.88 -3.88
C ILE A 206 -10.54 -13.62 -4.63
N LEU A 207 -10.47 -12.90 -5.75
CA LEU A 207 -11.65 -12.56 -6.54
C LEU A 207 -12.36 -13.83 -7.02
N ARG A 208 -11.58 -14.81 -7.48
CA ARG A 208 -12.16 -16.09 -7.90
C ARG A 208 -12.76 -16.86 -6.71
N ALA A 209 -12.09 -16.86 -5.54
CA ALA A 209 -12.63 -17.49 -4.34
C ALA A 209 -13.98 -16.86 -3.94
N PHE A 210 -14.10 -15.53 -4.01
CA PHE A 210 -15.36 -14.85 -3.72
C PHE A 210 -16.43 -15.18 -4.78
N GLU A 211 -16.08 -15.23 -6.07
CA GLU A 211 -17.00 -15.62 -7.15
C GLU A 211 -17.59 -17.03 -6.92
N GLU A 212 -16.78 -17.93 -6.38
CA GLU A 212 -17.17 -19.32 -6.08
C GLU A 212 -17.71 -19.50 -4.65
N ALA A 213 -17.89 -18.41 -3.91
CA ALA A 213 -18.36 -18.39 -2.52
C ALA A 213 -17.46 -19.19 -1.55
N ASP A 214 -16.17 -19.34 -1.89
CA ASP A 214 -15.15 -19.91 -0.99
C ASP A 214 -14.60 -18.81 -0.09
N ILE A 215 -15.43 -18.43 0.88
CA ILE A 215 -15.23 -17.25 1.73
C ILE A 215 -13.99 -17.38 2.61
N ASP A 216 -13.83 -18.55 3.22
CA ASP A 216 -12.73 -18.79 4.15
C ASP A 216 -11.38 -18.70 3.44
N LEU A 217 -11.27 -19.27 2.26
CA LEU A 217 -10.05 -19.19 1.46
C LEU A 217 -9.79 -17.73 1.05
N GLY A 218 -10.82 -17.03 0.56
CA GLY A 218 -10.69 -15.63 0.15
C GLY A 218 -10.12 -14.76 1.28
N TRP A 219 -10.74 -14.80 2.46
CA TRP A 219 -10.29 -13.98 3.60
C TRP A 219 -8.96 -14.45 4.18
N THR A 220 -8.64 -15.75 4.08
CA THR A 220 -7.31 -16.26 4.48
C THR A 220 -6.21 -15.63 3.59
N ILE A 221 -6.45 -15.54 2.28
CA ILE A 221 -5.46 -14.92 1.38
C ILE A 221 -5.38 -13.40 1.62
N VAL A 222 -6.51 -12.73 1.91
CA VAL A 222 -6.52 -11.30 2.29
C VAL A 222 -5.65 -11.10 3.54
N GLN A 223 -5.82 -11.96 4.56
CA GLN A 223 -5.00 -11.90 5.78
C GLN A 223 -3.51 -12.09 5.45
N ASN A 224 -3.18 -13.07 4.62
CA ASN A 224 -1.79 -13.32 4.20
C ASN A 224 -1.18 -12.11 3.46
N MET A 225 -1.98 -11.41 2.63
CA MET A 225 -1.54 -10.17 1.98
C MET A 225 -1.22 -9.09 3.01
N PHE A 226 -2.12 -8.90 3.97
CA PHE A 226 -1.97 -7.92 5.04
C PHE A 226 -0.72 -8.22 5.88
N ASP A 227 -0.53 -9.48 6.27
CA ASP A 227 0.63 -9.92 7.07
C ASP A 227 1.97 -9.69 6.35
N ARG A 228 1.94 -9.65 5.01
CA ARG A 228 3.10 -9.32 4.16
C ARG A 228 3.19 -7.84 3.81
N HIS A 229 2.49 -6.98 4.53
CA HIS A 229 2.48 -5.51 4.34
C HIS A 229 2.01 -5.08 2.94
N ARG A 230 1.13 -5.86 2.30
CA ARG A 230 0.57 -5.51 1.00
C ARG A 230 -0.72 -4.71 1.18
N ILE A 231 -0.86 -3.66 0.38
CA ILE A 231 -2.09 -2.86 0.34
C ILE A 231 -3.21 -3.71 -0.28
N ILE A 232 -4.37 -3.72 0.37
CA ILE A 232 -5.53 -4.45 -0.13
C ILE A 232 -6.20 -3.62 -1.23
N PRO A 233 -6.29 -4.15 -2.47
CA PRO A 233 -6.91 -3.40 -3.58
C PRO A 233 -8.40 -3.16 -3.35
N LEU A 234 -8.89 -2.03 -3.88
CA LEU A 234 -10.30 -1.66 -3.82
C LEU A 234 -11.21 -2.75 -4.42
N GLU A 235 -10.75 -3.40 -5.48
CA GLU A 235 -11.51 -4.42 -6.20
C GLU A 235 -11.85 -5.63 -5.32
N ILE A 236 -11.00 -5.99 -4.35
CA ILE A 236 -11.25 -7.08 -3.40
C ILE A 236 -12.42 -6.72 -2.49
N VAL A 237 -12.41 -5.51 -1.93
CA VAL A 237 -13.46 -5.03 -1.03
C VAL A 237 -14.78 -4.85 -1.82
N ALA A 238 -14.71 -4.32 -3.04
CA ALA A 238 -15.87 -4.21 -3.91
C ALA A 238 -16.50 -5.59 -4.19
N ALA A 239 -15.67 -6.59 -4.54
CA ALA A 239 -16.12 -7.96 -4.81
C ALA A 239 -16.79 -8.59 -3.57
N TRP A 240 -16.26 -8.31 -2.37
CA TRP A 240 -16.90 -8.77 -1.13
C TRP A 240 -18.33 -8.21 -1.01
N PHE A 241 -18.48 -6.89 -1.21
CA PHE A 241 -19.80 -6.26 -1.13
C PHE A 241 -20.74 -6.78 -2.22
N ASP A 242 -20.23 -6.99 -3.46
CA ASP A 242 -21.03 -7.60 -4.55
C ASP A 242 -21.53 -8.99 -4.16
N LEU A 243 -20.71 -9.76 -3.45
CA LEU A 243 -21.10 -11.08 -2.95
C LEU A 243 -22.18 -10.97 -1.85
N CYS A 244 -22.05 -10.01 -0.94
CA CYS A 244 -23.06 -9.75 0.10
C CYS A 244 -24.41 -9.37 -0.50
N GLU A 245 -24.42 -8.59 -1.59
CA GLU A 245 -25.67 -8.21 -2.30
C GLU A 245 -26.36 -9.43 -2.93
N LYS A 246 -25.59 -10.43 -3.34
CA LYS A 246 -26.12 -11.65 -3.96
C LYS A 246 -26.55 -12.69 -2.93
N ASN A 247 -26.05 -12.63 -1.71
CA ASN A 247 -26.28 -13.64 -0.69
C ASN A 247 -26.39 -13.00 0.69
N VAL A 248 -27.60 -13.00 1.22
CA VAL A 248 -27.96 -12.39 2.50
C VAL A 248 -27.29 -13.04 3.72
N ASN A 249 -26.71 -14.22 3.55
CA ASN A 249 -26.01 -14.90 4.63
C ASN A 249 -24.62 -14.30 4.92
N PHE A 250 -24.11 -13.45 4.04
CA PHE A 250 -22.80 -12.83 4.20
C PHE A 250 -22.92 -11.42 4.80
N SER A 251 -22.09 -11.15 5.78
CA SER A 251 -22.14 -9.90 6.53
C SER A 251 -21.34 -8.79 5.86
N HIS A 252 -21.98 -7.68 5.58
CA HIS A 252 -21.34 -6.44 5.13
C HIS A 252 -20.29 -5.96 6.17
N CYS A 253 -20.51 -6.28 7.45
CA CYS A 253 -19.58 -5.90 8.52
C CYS A 253 -18.27 -6.69 8.51
N ARG A 254 -18.14 -7.76 7.74
CA ARG A 254 -16.92 -8.58 7.69
C ARG A 254 -15.67 -7.74 7.37
N VAL A 255 -15.83 -6.72 6.51
CA VAL A 255 -14.74 -5.78 6.19
C VAL A 255 -14.35 -4.98 7.45
N LEU A 256 -15.35 -4.48 8.19
CA LEU A 256 -15.11 -3.72 9.42
C LEU A 256 -14.44 -4.58 10.50
N GLU A 257 -14.87 -5.84 10.59
CA GLU A 257 -14.24 -6.82 11.49
C GLU A 257 -12.77 -7.05 11.12
N PHE A 258 -12.48 -7.24 9.85
CA PHE A 258 -11.11 -7.39 9.36
C PHE A 258 -10.25 -6.15 9.72
N LEU A 259 -10.79 -4.94 9.51
CA LEU A 259 -10.08 -3.69 9.83
C LEU A 259 -9.83 -3.56 11.34
N ARG A 260 -10.82 -3.95 12.16
CA ARG A 260 -10.70 -3.97 13.62
C ARG A 260 -9.64 -4.96 14.09
N ASP A 261 -9.75 -6.20 13.64
CA ASP A 261 -8.91 -7.30 14.11
C ASP A 261 -7.43 -7.11 13.72
N ASN A 262 -7.18 -6.36 12.65
CA ASN A 262 -5.83 -6.03 12.19
C ASN A 262 -5.38 -4.61 12.54
N GLU A 263 -6.24 -3.82 13.20
CA GLU A 263 -5.98 -2.41 13.51
C GLU A 263 -5.52 -1.65 12.25
N TYR A 264 -6.14 -1.95 11.11
CA TYR A 264 -5.73 -1.43 9.82
C TYR A 264 -6.42 -0.10 9.53
N ILE A 265 -5.62 0.98 9.50
CA ILE A 265 -6.11 2.32 9.14
C ILE A 265 -6.03 2.45 7.62
N ILE A 266 -7.17 2.62 7.00
CA ILE A 266 -7.31 2.64 5.54
C ILE A 266 -7.17 4.05 4.97
N ARG A 267 -6.98 4.12 3.66
CA ARG A 267 -6.95 5.37 2.91
C ARG A 267 -8.38 5.82 2.59
N GLU A 268 -8.52 7.11 2.32
CA GLU A 268 -9.80 7.76 2.02
C GLU A 268 -10.56 7.11 0.84
N ASP A 269 -9.85 6.65 -0.20
CA ASP A 269 -10.48 6.00 -1.36
C ASP A 269 -11.19 4.70 -0.96
N LEU A 270 -10.57 3.88 -0.13
CA LEU A 270 -11.17 2.65 0.39
C LEU A 270 -12.30 2.97 1.38
N ALA A 271 -12.12 3.99 2.23
CA ALA A 271 -13.15 4.43 3.16
C ALA A 271 -14.41 4.90 2.40
N GLU A 272 -14.22 5.61 1.30
CA GLU A 272 -15.33 6.08 0.47
C GLU A 272 -16.06 4.92 -0.21
N LEU A 273 -15.32 3.92 -0.71
CA LEU A 273 -15.93 2.70 -1.26
C LEU A 273 -16.81 2.02 -0.19
N ILE A 274 -16.26 1.80 1.00
CA ILE A 274 -16.98 1.18 2.12
C ILE A 274 -18.22 2.00 2.46
N ARG A 275 -18.10 3.33 2.51
CA ARG A 275 -19.21 4.24 2.82
C ARG A 275 -20.37 4.08 1.82
N ILE A 276 -20.05 4.08 0.53
CA ILE A 276 -21.04 3.94 -0.55
C ILE A 276 -21.76 2.60 -0.44
N ARG A 277 -20.99 1.52 -0.29
CA ARG A 277 -21.56 0.16 -0.24
C ARG A 277 -22.44 -0.07 1.00
N LEU A 278 -22.00 0.41 2.16
CA LEU A 278 -22.78 0.31 3.39
C LEU A 278 -24.08 1.11 3.29
N LYS A 279 -24.05 2.30 2.69
CA LYS A 279 -25.28 3.10 2.46
C LYS A 279 -26.27 2.36 1.56
N GLN A 280 -25.79 1.65 0.56
CA GLN A 280 -26.64 0.84 -0.34
C GLN A 280 -27.31 -0.32 0.41
N SER A 281 -26.76 -0.72 1.55
CA SER A 281 -27.24 -1.82 2.40
C SER A 281 -27.91 -1.32 3.69
N ASP A 282 -28.50 -0.14 3.65
CA ASP A 282 -29.30 0.49 4.70
C ASP A 282 -28.52 0.92 5.97
N PHE A 283 -27.19 0.94 5.91
CA PHE A 283 -26.39 1.51 6.99
C PHE A 283 -26.35 3.04 6.90
N ARG A 284 -26.47 3.70 8.03
CA ARG A 284 -26.24 5.14 8.13
C ARG A 284 -24.77 5.39 8.39
N THR A 285 -24.12 6.08 7.48
CA THR A 285 -22.69 6.41 7.58
C THR A 285 -22.48 7.92 7.59
N THR A 286 -21.76 8.41 8.58
CA THR A 286 -21.49 9.84 8.77
C THR A 286 -20.00 10.05 9.00
N THR A 287 -19.39 10.93 8.21
CA THR A 287 -18.02 11.39 8.50
C THR A 287 -18.05 12.21 9.79
N THR A 288 -17.16 11.94 10.70
CA THR A 288 -17.12 12.56 12.02
C THR A 288 -15.68 12.80 12.49
N MET A 289 -15.56 13.42 13.63
CA MET A 289 -14.29 13.61 14.33
C MET A 289 -14.45 13.08 15.76
N ILE A 290 -13.34 12.69 16.34
CA ILE A 290 -13.30 12.24 17.75
C ILE A 290 -12.63 13.36 18.57
N TYR A 291 -13.23 13.68 19.72
CA TYR A 291 -12.63 14.66 20.63
C TYR A 291 -11.32 14.10 21.19
N HIS A 292 -10.25 14.83 20.98
CA HIS A 292 -8.88 14.41 21.33
C HIS A 292 -8.72 14.13 22.84
N ASN A 293 -9.39 14.90 23.66
CA ASN A 293 -9.22 14.85 25.10
C ASN A 293 -9.93 13.67 25.80
N ASN A 294 -11.01 13.15 25.20
CA ASN A 294 -11.82 12.14 25.89
C ASN A 294 -12.28 10.98 24.99
N GLY A 295 -11.95 11.00 23.70
CA GLY A 295 -12.33 9.93 22.78
C GLY A 295 -13.82 9.89 22.41
N LYS A 296 -14.55 10.98 22.63
CA LYS A 296 -16.00 11.03 22.34
C LYS A 296 -16.24 11.34 20.85
N CYS A 297 -17.11 10.56 20.22
CA CYS A 297 -17.52 10.81 18.82
C CYS A 297 -18.46 12.02 18.74
N LYS A 298 -18.14 12.97 17.85
CA LYS A 298 -18.96 14.19 17.65
C LYS A 298 -20.36 13.90 17.08
N ASN A 299 -20.51 12.78 16.38
CA ASN A 299 -21.78 12.43 15.72
C ASN A 299 -22.75 11.67 16.63
N CYS A 300 -22.27 10.63 17.33
CA CYS A 300 -23.13 9.73 18.10
C CYS A 300 -22.94 9.87 19.60
N ASN A 301 -21.98 10.66 20.06
CA ASN A 301 -21.62 10.89 21.45
C ASN A 301 -21.09 9.66 22.21
N GLN A 302 -20.89 8.52 21.53
CA GLN A 302 -20.27 7.34 22.14
C GLN A 302 -18.79 7.58 22.41
N LEU A 303 -18.28 7.01 23.48
CA LEU A 303 -16.85 7.00 23.80
C LEU A 303 -16.18 5.85 23.05
N LEU A 304 -15.03 6.11 22.51
CA LEU A 304 -14.16 5.08 21.93
C LEU A 304 -13.46 4.29 23.03
N GLU A 305 -13.09 3.06 22.70
CA GLU A 305 -12.35 2.18 23.61
C GLU A 305 -11.01 2.83 24.00
N HIS A 306 -10.66 2.77 25.27
CA HIS A 306 -9.35 3.26 25.74
C HIS A 306 -8.25 2.25 25.40
N ALA A 307 -7.08 2.78 25.08
CA ALA A 307 -5.88 1.97 24.82
C ALA A 307 -5.24 1.58 26.15
N GLU A 308 -5.79 0.58 26.81
CA GLU A 308 -5.26 0.11 28.10
C GLU A 308 -4.38 -1.12 27.92
N VAL A 309 -3.30 -1.16 28.71
CA VAL A 309 -2.37 -2.28 28.78
C VAL A 309 -2.17 -2.58 30.27
N THR A 310 -2.48 -3.78 30.68
CA THR A 310 -2.27 -4.22 32.07
C THR A 310 -0.78 -4.55 32.30
N ASP A 311 -0.35 -4.62 33.56
CA ASP A 311 1.00 -5.06 33.92
C ASP A 311 1.29 -6.46 33.37
N SER A 312 0.32 -7.34 33.40
CA SER A 312 0.42 -8.71 32.87
C SER A 312 0.61 -8.69 31.34
N ASP A 313 -0.17 -7.87 30.63
CA ASP A 313 -0.05 -7.71 29.18
C ASP A 313 1.35 -7.15 28.82
N PHE A 314 1.78 -6.13 29.54
CA PHE A 314 3.08 -5.52 29.30
C PHE A 314 4.22 -6.54 29.54
N LYS A 315 4.12 -7.33 30.58
CA LYS A 315 5.12 -8.37 30.88
C LYS A 315 5.22 -9.39 29.74
N MET A 316 4.09 -9.86 29.22
CA MET A 316 4.07 -10.75 28.05
C MET A 316 4.73 -10.09 26.82
N LEU A 317 4.39 -8.84 26.58
CA LEU A 317 4.97 -8.06 25.46
C LEU A 317 6.49 -7.91 25.65
N GLN A 318 6.92 -7.53 26.86
CA GLN A 318 8.32 -7.33 27.20
C GLN A 318 9.14 -8.60 27.00
N GLU A 319 8.66 -9.72 27.55
CA GLU A 319 9.32 -11.03 27.39
C GLU A 319 9.44 -11.43 25.91
N ARG A 320 8.34 -11.29 25.18
CA ARG A 320 8.30 -11.61 23.75
C ARG A 320 9.25 -10.72 22.94
N PHE A 321 9.22 -9.41 23.21
CA PHE A 321 10.07 -8.45 22.50
C PHE A 321 11.56 -8.70 22.80
N LEU A 322 11.92 -8.81 24.08
CA LEU A 322 13.32 -8.97 24.48
C LEU A 322 13.90 -10.33 24.06
N SER A 323 13.08 -11.40 24.06
CA SER A 323 13.57 -12.75 23.73
C SER A 323 13.56 -13.06 22.22
N HIS A 324 12.54 -12.65 21.49
CA HIS A 324 12.34 -13.04 20.09
C HIS A 324 12.76 -11.95 19.10
N VAL A 325 12.37 -10.72 19.36
CA VAL A 325 12.67 -9.59 18.46
C VAL A 325 14.16 -9.27 18.51
N MET A 326 14.78 -9.39 19.68
CA MET A 326 16.18 -9.09 19.87
C MET A 326 17.13 -10.21 19.40
N ILE A 327 16.68 -11.46 19.40
CA ILE A 327 17.49 -12.60 18.99
C ILE A 327 17.27 -12.93 17.50
N GLY A 328 16.15 -12.47 16.94
CA GLY A 328 15.84 -12.69 15.53
C GLY A 328 16.85 -12.00 14.60
N LYS A 329 17.39 -12.77 13.67
CA LYS A 329 18.44 -12.32 12.72
C LYS A 329 18.05 -11.10 11.86
N ASN A 330 16.77 -10.72 11.84
CA ASN A 330 16.25 -9.74 10.88
C ASN A 330 16.21 -8.29 11.39
N ILE A 331 16.30 -8.05 12.70
CA ILE A 331 16.15 -6.70 13.27
C ILE A 331 17.49 -5.99 13.36
N PHE A 332 18.52 -6.72 13.73
CA PHE A 332 19.87 -6.18 13.88
C PHE A 332 20.80 -6.63 12.72
N ASN A 333 20.23 -6.92 11.55
CA ASN A 333 21.02 -7.34 10.38
C ASN A 333 22.17 -6.40 10.01
N ASN A 334 22.01 -5.13 10.37
CA ASN A 334 23.00 -4.09 10.09
C ASN A 334 23.79 -3.65 11.35
N SER A 335 23.55 -4.31 12.49
CA SER A 335 24.26 -4.01 13.75
C SER A 335 25.29 -5.10 14.04
N SER A 336 26.46 -4.71 14.53
CA SER A 336 27.47 -5.69 14.95
C SER A 336 27.08 -6.31 16.30
N PRO A 337 27.48 -7.58 16.56
CA PRO A 337 27.28 -8.18 17.88
C PRO A 337 27.89 -7.36 19.01
N GLN A 338 29.02 -6.72 18.76
CA GLN A 338 29.70 -5.86 19.75
C GLN A 338 28.82 -4.64 20.10
N GLU A 339 28.28 -3.96 19.09
CA GLU A 339 27.40 -2.79 19.29
C GLU A 339 26.19 -3.17 20.15
N LEU A 340 25.62 -4.32 19.89
CA LEU A 340 24.46 -4.81 20.64
C LEU A 340 24.80 -5.10 22.10
N ASN A 341 25.96 -5.72 22.34
CA ASN A 341 26.42 -5.99 23.71
C ASN A 341 26.74 -4.68 24.45
N ASP A 342 27.46 -3.76 23.81
CA ASP A 342 27.77 -2.44 24.39
C ASP A 342 26.49 -1.70 24.76
N PHE A 343 25.44 -1.82 23.93
CA PHE A 343 24.15 -1.20 24.20
C PHE A 343 23.44 -1.84 25.38
N LYS A 344 23.43 -3.17 25.45
CA LYS A 344 22.80 -3.91 26.57
C LYS A 344 23.49 -3.55 27.90
N ASP A 345 24.81 -3.56 27.92
CA ASP A 345 25.58 -3.19 29.10
C ASP A 345 25.28 -1.76 29.53
N PHE A 346 25.21 -0.84 28.55
CA PHE A 346 24.85 0.56 28.80
C PHE A 346 23.46 0.68 29.42
N ILE A 347 22.47 -0.02 28.87
CA ILE A 347 21.08 0.01 29.37
C ILE A 347 21.01 -0.59 30.78
N GLU A 348 21.69 -1.71 31.02
CA GLU A 348 21.71 -2.36 32.33
C GLU A 348 22.25 -1.45 33.44
N ILE A 349 23.24 -0.62 33.10
CA ILE A 349 23.84 0.31 34.07
C ILE A 349 22.98 1.57 34.24
N THR A 350 22.32 2.04 33.18
CA THR A 350 21.73 3.37 33.19
C THR A 350 20.21 3.44 33.24
N ALA A 351 19.50 2.34 32.92
CA ALA A 351 18.02 2.30 33.02
C ALA A 351 17.56 2.28 34.49
N PRO A 352 16.29 2.49 34.82
CA PRO A 352 15.19 2.83 33.89
C PRO A 352 15.20 4.30 33.48
N TYR A 353 14.52 4.59 32.35
CA TYR A 353 14.32 5.96 31.87
C TYR A 353 12.84 6.34 31.90
N ASP A 354 12.56 7.63 32.09
CA ASP A 354 11.23 8.18 31.94
C ASP A 354 10.86 8.40 30.46
N VAL A 355 11.86 8.83 29.64
CA VAL A 355 11.68 9.12 28.23
C VAL A 355 12.86 8.61 27.41
N VAL A 356 12.56 7.91 26.32
CA VAL A 356 13.55 7.53 25.30
C VAL A 356 13.27 8.36 24.04
N VAL A 357 14.30 9.06 23.58
CA VAL A 357 14.20 10.00 22.44
C VAL A 357 14.95 9.43 21.23
N ASP A 358 14.25 9.32 20.11
CA ASP A 358 14.83 9.01 18.79
C ASP A 358 15.50 10.30 18.28
N GLY A 359 16.79 10.41 18.47
CA GLY A 359 17.55 11.62 18.19
C GLY A 359 17.62 11.99 16.72
N LEU A 360 17.71 11.01 15.81
CA LEU A 360 17.73 11.29 14.38
C LEU A 360 16.36 11.76 13.91
N ASN A 361 15.30 11.06 14.33
CA ASN A 361 13.95 11.43 13.98
C ASN A 361 13.64 12.85 14.47
N LEU A 362 14.10 13.20 15.66
CA LEU A 362 13.95 14.55 16.21
C LEU A 362 14.76 15.59 15.42
N ALA A 363 16.03 15.29 15.10
CA ALA A 363 16.90 16.22 14.37
C ALA A 363 16.37 16.53 12.96
N TYR A 364 15.71 15.55 12.32
CA TYR A 364 15.16 15.74 10.97
C TYR A 364 13.67 16.11 10.98
N ALA A 365 13.05 16.30 12.14
CA ALA A 365 11.63 16.64 12.26
C ALA A 365 11.29 18.01 11.65
N TYR A 366 12.25 18.91 11.61
CA TYR A 366 12.07 20.28 11.12
C TYR A 366 12.90 20.50 9.85
N ARG A 367 12.21 20.77 8.75
CA ARG A 367 12.83 21.14 7.47
C ARG A 367 12.81 22.67 7.29
N GLY A 368 13.13 23.40 8.35
CA GLY A 368 13.30 24.84 8.31
C GLY A 368 14.66 25.24 7.73
N LYS A 369 15.17 26.38 8.11
CA LYS A 369 16.50 26.86 7.68
C LYS A 369 17.56 25.82 8.01
N ILE A 370 18.35 25.41 7.03
CA ILE A 370 19.45 24.48 7.19
C ILE A 370 20.38 25.03 8.29
N GLY A 371 20.59 24.25 9.36
CA GLY A 371 21.53 24.60 10.43
C GLY A 371 20.91 25.07 11.73
N ASP A 372 19.60 25.17 11.84
CA ASP A 372 18.96 25.49 13.13
C ASP A 372 18.62 24.21 13.89
N HIS A 373 19.50 23.81 14.78
CA HIS A 373 19.34 22.60 15.59
C HIS A 373 18.87 22.92 17.02
N SER A 374 18.41 24.15 17.26
CA SER A 374 17.84 24.57 18.54
C SER A 374 16.62 23.73 18.95
N LEU A 375 15.91 23.15 17.97
CA LEU A 375 14.75 22.30 18.22
C LEU A 375 15.06 21.13 19.15
N THR A 376 16.12 20.36 18.87
CA THR A 376 16.51 19.22 19.70
C THR A 376 16.84 19.68 21.13
N LYS A 377 17.58 20.77 21.27
CA LYS A 377 17.87 21.35 22.58
C LYS A 377 16.59 21.77 23.31
N ASN A 378 15.69 22.46 22.61
CA ASN A 378 14.44 22.95 23.20
C ASN A 378 13.53 21.80 23.67
N VAL A 379 13.48 20.71 22.91
CA VAL A 379 12.76 19.48 23.31
C VAL A 379 13.41 18.87 24.55
N MET A 380 14.73 18.64 24.48
CA MET A 380 15.48 18.04 25.59
C MET A 380 15.37 18.90 26.87
N LYS A 381 15.47 20.22 26.73
CA LYS A 381 15.33 21.17 27.85
C LYS A 381 13.99 20.99 28.57
N LYS A 382 12.87 20.83 27.83
CA LYS A 382 11.55 20.61 28.42
C LYS A 382 11.48 19.35 29.30
N PHE A 383 12.12 18.26 28.87
CA PHE A 383 12.17 17.03 29.66
C PHE A 383 13.06 17.20 30.89
N ILE A 384 14.21 17.84 30.73
CA ILE A 384 15.18 18.07 31.79
C ILE A 384 14.60 18.99 32.88
N GLU A 385 13.87 20.04 32.48
CA GLU A 385 13.16 20.93 33.41
C GLU A 385 12.09 20.22 34.24
N LYS A 386 11.49 19.19 33.67
CA LYS A 386 10.56 18.32 34.39
C LYS A 386 11.26 17.27 35.26
N LYS A 387 12.59 17.30 35.32
CA LYS A 387 13.44 16.35 36.06
C LYS A 387 13.28 14.90 35.62
N LEU A 388 12.93 14.70 34.34
CA LEU A 388 12.79 13.37 33.76
C LEU A 388 14.15 12.80 33.39
N LYS A 389 14.35 11.51 33.63
CA LYS A 389 15.54 10.78 33.23
C LYS A 389 15.41 10.40 31.75
N VAL A 390 16.24 11.00 30.90
CA VAL A 390 16.11 10.91 29.44
C VAL A 390 17.28 10.14 28.84
N LEU A 391 16.96 9.25 27.88
CA LEU A 391 17.93 8.61 27.00
C LEU A 391 17.74 9.17 25.58
N LEU A 392 18.82 9.69 24.99
CA LEU A 392 18.86 10.09 23.59
C LEU A 392 19.60 9.01 22.78
N ILE A 393 18.95 8.40 21.81
CA ILE A 393 19.56 7.43 20.90
C ILE A 393 19.72 8.08 19.52
N GLY A 394 20.90 7.95 18.92
CA GLY A 394 21.17 8.51 17.60
C GLY A 394 22.47 7.98 17.02
N ARG A 395 22.95 8.61 15.96
CA ARG A 395 24.21 8.24 15.31
C ARG A 395 25.29 9.28 15.60
N LYS A 396 26.56 8.89 15.48
CA LYS A 396 27.69 9.77 15.79
C LYS A 396 27.66 11.12 15.07
N HIS A 397 27.11 11.14 13.83
CA HIS A 397 27.00 12.40 13.09
C HIS A 397 26.02 13.39 13.74
N LEU A 398 25.15 12.93 14.65
CA LEU A 398 24.25 13.80 15.42
C LEU A 398 25.03 14.85 16.23
N VAL A 399 26.24 14.50 16.68
CA VAL A 399 27.16 15.46 17.38
C VAL A 399 27.43 16.67 16.48
N LYS A 400 27.74 16.44 15.21
CA LYS A 400 28.01 17.53 14.24
C LYS A 400 26.74 18.35 13.96
N ILE A 401 25.57 17.66 13.87
CA ILE A 401 24.30 18.32 13.66
C ILE A 401 23.93 19.24 14.82
N LEU A 402 24.11 18.77 16.06
CA LEU A 402 23.75 19.51 17.26
C LEU A 402 24.78 20.62 17.62
N GLY A 403 26.01 20.46 17.18
CA GLY A 403 27.05 21.46 17.44
C GLY A 403 27.19 21.82 18.93
N LYS A 404 27.12 23.11 19.23
CA LYS A 404 27.26 23.64 20.61
C LYS A 404 26.14 23.15 21.55
N GLU A 405 24.99 22.75 21.00
CA GLU A 405 23.86 22.27 21.82
C GLU A 405 24.12 20.88 22.40
N PHE A 406 25.06 20.14 21.81
CA PHE A 406 25.42 18.80 22.25
C PHE A 406 25.96 18.79 23.69
N ASP A 407 26.77 19.77 24.06
CA ASP A 407 27.35 19.85 25.40
C ASP A 407 26.28 19.99 26.50
N PHE A 408 25.21 20.74 26.21
CA PHE A 408 24.10 20.86 27.13
C PHE A 408 23.40 19.50 27.30
N ILE A 409 23.13 18.80 26.18
CA ILE A 409 22.45 17.51 26.22
C ILE A 409 23.31 16.47 26.96
N LYS A 410 24.59 16.41 26.65
CA LYS A 410 25.55 15.47 27.26
C LYS A 410 25.61 15.60 28.78
N LYS A 411 25.48 16.82 29.31
CA LYS A 411 25.51 17.07 30.76
C LYS A 411 24.23 16.66 31.49
N ASN A 412 23.11 16.55 30.76
CA ASN A 412 21.78 16.44 31.39
C ASN A 412 20.99 15.22 30.98
N ALA A 413 21.51 14.39 30.07
CA ALA A 413 20.83 13.20 29.59
C ALA A 413 21.82 12.08 29.32
N HIS A 414 21.33 10.83 29.32
CA HIS A 414 22.08 9.69 28.85
C HIS A 414 22.06 9.68 27.33
N ILE A 415 23.18 9.31 26.69
CA ILE A 415 23.27 9.28 25.22
C ILE A 415 23.94 7.97 24.79
N PHE A 416 23.32 7.31 23.80
CA PHE A 416 23.92 6.15 23.13
C PHE A 416 23.97 6.39 21.62
N PHE A 417 25.14 6.15 21.01
CA PHE A 417 25.33 6.32 19.57
C PHE A 417 25.40 4.95 18.88
N THR A 418 24.46 4.71 17.97
CA THR A 418 24.46 3.55 17.08
C THR A 418 25.40 3.80 15.89
N ASN A 419 25.86 2.73 15.24
CA ASN A 419 26.66 2.80 14.02
C ASN A 419 25.79 3.29 12.84
N ASP A 420 26.43 3.88 11.83
CA ASP A 420 25.71 4.52 10.70
C ASP A 420 24.84 3.55 9.88
N LEU A 421 25.16 2.27 9.88
CA LEU A 421 24.39 1.26 9.15
C LEU A 421 23.24 0.66 9.96
N SER A 422 23.24 0.85 11.28
CA SER A 422 22.22 0.29 12.17
C SER A 422 20.90 1.07 12.06
N LYS A 423 19.80 0.37 12.29
CA LYS A 423 18.49 1.02 12.44
C LYS A 423 18.33 1.43 13.90
N ASP A 424 17.88 2.64 14.16
CA ASP A 424 17.77 3.18 15.52
C ASP A 424 16.52 2.65 16.25
N ASP A 425 15.44 2.37 15.52
CA ASP A 425 14.14 1.96 16.08
C ASP A 425 14.23 0.76 17.06
N PRO A 426 14.94 -0.34 16.74
CA PRO A 426 15.06 -1.45 17.69
C PRO A 426 15.72 -1.05 19.01
N PHE A 427 16.71 -0.16 18.96
CA PHE A 427 17.40 0.33 20.14
C PHE A 427 16.48 1.19 21.01
N VAL A 428 15.70 2.06 20.37
CA VAL A 428 14.67 2.90 21.04
C VAL A 428 13.65 2.02 21.76
N LEU A 429 13.10 1.03 21.04
CA LEU A 429 12.10 0.11 21.60
C LEU A 429 12.68 -0.76 22.73
N TYR A 430 13.90 -1.27 22.57
CA TYR A 430 14.55 -2.05 23.61
C TYR A 430 14.72 -1.24 24.89
N ALA A 431 15.26 -0.03 24.80
CA ALA A 431 15.49 0.82 25.96
C ALA A 431 14.17 1.14 26.69
N ALA A 432 13.10 1.40 25.92
CA ALA A 432 11.79 1.69 26.50
C ALA A 432 11.17 0.45 27.17
N MET A 433 11.20 -0.70 26.48
CA MET A 433 10.68 -1.97 27.04
C MET A 433 11.44 -2.41 28.28
N TYR A 434 12.77 -2.26 28.27
CA TYR A 434 13.61 -2.60 29.44
C TYR A 434 13.32 -1.69 30.64
N SER A 435 13.05 -0.42 30.37
CA SER A 435 12.81 0.59 31.43
C SER A 435 11.46 0.41 32.14
N GLY A 436 10.45 -0.10 31.45
CA GLY A 436 9.16 -0.41 32.08
C GLY A 436 7.93 0.15 31.40
N ILE A 437 6.78 -0.22 31.91
CA ILE A 437 5.46 0.06 31.32
C ILE A 437 5.20 1.56 31.11
N ASP A 438 5.70 2.41 32.01
CA ASP A 438 5.41 3.86 32.00
C ASP A 438 6.38 4.69 31.15
N THR A 439 7.40 4.06 30.59
CA THR A 439 8.41 4.77 29.81
C THR A 439 7.82 5.34 28.52
N GLN A 440 7.97 6.64 28.33
CA GLN A 440 7.49 7.34 27.14
C GLN A 440 8.56 7.31 26.02
N ILE A 441 8.10 7.35 24.78
CA ILE A 441 8.97 7.38 23.59
C ILE A 441 8.66 8.64 22.78
N LEU A 442 9.70 9.41 22.46
CA LEU A 442 9.56 10.52 21.50
C LEU A 442 10.15 10.09 20.16
N THR A 443 9.26 9.76 19.23
CA THR A 443 9.60 9.45 17.83
C THR A 443 8.42 9.80 16.94
N ARG A 444 8.70 10.08 15.67
CA ARG A 444 7.67 10.27 14.65
C ARG A 444 7.36 8.97 13.90
N ASP A 445 8.15 7.92 14.13
CA ASP A 445 7.88 6.64 13.52
C ASP A 445 6.72 5.93 14.24
N LEU A 446 5.85 5.30 13.46
CA LEU A 446 4.74 4.49 13.96
C LEU A 446 5.17 3.07 14.32
N MET A 447 6.46 2.74 14.12
CA MET A 447 7.06 1.43 14.46
C MET A 447 6.28 0.24 13.87
N ARG A 448 5.61 0.45 12.73
CA ARG A 448 4.73 -0.57 12.11
C ARG A 448 5.46 -1.85 11.75
N GLY A 449 6.71 -1.73 11.28
CA GLY A 449 7.53 -2.88 10.95
C GLY A 449 7.77 -3.81 12.13
N HIS A 450 7.93 -3.24 13.31
CA HIS A 450 8.20 -4.01 14.54
C HIS A 450 6.97 -4.76 15.02
N LYS A 451 5.78 -4.21 14.83
CA LYS A 451 4.50 -4.85 15.13
C LYS A 451 4.40 -6.23 14.46
N PHE A 452 4.77 -6.30 13.19
CA PHE A 452 4.65 -7.56 12.43
C PHE A 452 5.69 -8.61 12.82
N LEU A 453 6.83 -8.20 13.35
CA LEU A 453 7.87 -9.13 13.82
C LEU A 453 7.45 -9.90 15.08
N LEU A 454 6.42 -9.44 15.79
CA LEU A 454 5.94 -10.09 17.00
C LEU A 454 5.17 -11.40 16.74
N GLY A 455 4.69 -11.61 15.52
CA GLY A 455 4.06 -12.87 15.09
C GLY A 455 2.65 -13.11 15.63
N ASP A 456 2.47 -13.03 16.93
CA ASP A 456 1.21 -13.30 17.64
C ASP A 456 0.26 -12.10 17.55
N PRO A 457 -0.99 -12.27 17.10
CA PRO A 457 -1.96 -11.17 17.00
C PRO A 457 -2.26 -10.49 18.35
N ILE A 458 -2.30 -11.26 19.44
CA ILE A 458 -2.58 -10.70 20.80
C ILE A 458 -1.43 -9.80 21.21
N ILE A 459 -0.19 -10.28 21.06
CA ILE A 459 1.01 -9.51 21.40
C ILE A 459 1.13 -8.26 20.50
N ARG A 460 0.75 -8.37 19.22
CA ARG A 460 0.71 -7.22 18.30
C ARG A 460 -0.28 -6.15 18.78
N SER A 461 -1.46 -6.57 19.23
CA SER A 461 -2.47 -5.65 19.75
C SER A 461 -1.98 -4.95 21.04
N ILE A 462 -1.39 -5.70 21.95
CA ILE A 462 -0.80 -5.15 23.19
C ILE A 462 0.29 -4.13 22.85
N PHE A 463 1.19 -4.46 21.92
CA PHE A 463 2.26 -3.55 21.48
C PHE A 463 1.68 -2.25 20.92
N GLN A 464 0.66 -2.34 20.06
CA GLN A 464 0.03 -1.18 19.46
C GLN A 464 -0.61 -0.27 20.53
N LYS A 465 -1.32 -0.85 21.46
CA LYS A 465 -1.96 -0.11 22.57
C LYS A 465 -0.90 0.57 23.45
N TRP A 466 0.16 -0.17 23.81
CA TRP A 466 1.25 0.36 24.61
C TRP A 466 1.96 1.52 23.90
N LEU A 467 2.34 1.31 22.65
CA LEU A 467 3.03 2.34 21.86
C LEU A 467 2.16 3.59 21.71
N GLN A 468 0.88 3.42 21.40
CA GLN A 468 -0.06 4.55 21.29
C GLN A 468 -0.14 5.37 22.58
N LYS A 469 -0.20 4.68 23.72
CA LYS A 469 -0.34 5.32 25.05
C LYS A 469 0.96 6.04 25.49
N HIS A 470 2.12 5.60 24.99
CA HIS A 470 3.42 6.10 25.48
C HIS A 470 4.21 6.89 24.42
N ARG A 471 3.75 6.97 23.19
CA ARG A 471 4.41 7.72 22.12
C ARG A 471 4.02 9.19 22.18
N LEU A 472 4.98 10.03 22.53
CA LEU A 472 4.81 11.49 22.55
C LEU A 472 4.80 12.06 21.13
N GLY A 473 3.94 13.01 20.88
CA GLY A 473 3.88 13.77 19.65
C GLY A 473 4.68 15.07 19.77
N LEU A 474 5.01 15.66 18.61
CA LEU A 474 5.75 16.93 18.54
C LEU A 474 5.03 17.88 17.60
N LYS A 475 4.76 19.09 18.08
CA LYS A 475 4.21 20.18 17.25
C LYS A 475 5.12 21.40 17.39
N ILE A 476 5.45 21.99 16.26
CA ILE A 476 6.24 23.22 16.21
C ILE A 476 5.30 24.34 15.74
N ARG A 477 5.20 25.40 16.52
CA ARG A 477 4.43 26.59 16.19
C ARG A 477 5.35 27.62 15.50
N PRO A 478 4.76 28.60 14.82
CA PRO A 478 5.54 29.75 14.32
C PRO A 478 6.36 30.40 15.45
N GLY A 479 7.62 30.73 15.17
CA GLY A 479 8.56 31.22 16.18
C GLY A 479 9.31 30.11 16.91
N ASP A 480 9.30 28.90 16.36
CA ASP A 480 10.02 27.71 16.82
C ASP A 480 9.65 27.27 18.25
N GLU A 481 8.43 27.66 18.69
CA GLU A 481 7.89 27.15 19.94
C GLU A 481 7.59 25.67 19.83
N VAL A 482 8.20 24.88 20.69
CA VAL A 482 8.03 23.43 20.75
C VAL A 482 6.88 23.08 21.70
N ILE A 483 5.95 22.28 21.23
CA ILE A 483 4.90 21.70 22.05
C ILE A 483 5.04 20.18 21.99
N ILE A 484 5.25 19.56 23.14
CA ILE A 484 5.21 18.10 23.28
C ILE A 484 3.75 17.75 23.53
N LYS A 485 3.18 16.95 22.64
CA LYS A 485 1.80 16.50 22.74
C LYS A 485 1.72 15.19 23.53
N GLU A 486 0.88 15.16 24.53
CA GLU A 486 0.57 13.94 25.25
C GLU A 486 -0.06 12.91 24.30
N PRO A 487 0.14 11.63 24.58
CA PRO A 487 -0.48 10.57 23.78
C PRO A 487 -2.01 10.61 23.81
N ILE A 488 -2.62 10.11 22.73
CA ILE A 488 -4.06 9.96 22.64
C ILE A 488 -4.46 8.73 23.48
N THR A 489 -5.46 8.88 24.33
CA THR A 489 -5.86 7.83 25.28
C THR A 489 -6.82 6.79 24.69
N TYR A 490 -7.52 7.12 23.61
CA TYR A 490 -8.48 6.21 22.97
C TYR A 490 -7.83 5.44 21.82
N LEU A 491 -8.33 4.23 21.58
CA LEU A 491 -7.79 3.34 20.53
C LEU A 491 -8.05 3.91 19.13
N GLN A 492 -6.98 4.12 18.37
CA GLN A 492 -7.05 4.63 16.99
C GLN A 492 -7.15 3.47 16.00
N ALA A 493 -8.20 2.70 16.11
CA ALA A 493 -8.47 1.55 15.26
C ALA A 493 -9.97 1.43 15.03
N THR A 494 -10.35 0.72 13.98
CA THR A 494 -11.75 0.38 13.75
C THR A 494 -12.27 -0.39 14.96
N GLN A 495 -13.44 0.00 15.46
CA GLN A 495 -13.99 -0.56 16.68
C GLN A 495 -15.51 -0.49 16.68
N LYS A 496 -16.14 -1.37 17.45
CA LYS A 496 -17.58 -1.44 17.58
C LYS A 496 -17.97 -1.18 19.03
N SER A 497 -18.82 -0.20 19.27
CA SER A 497 -19.32 0.09 20.62
C SER A 497 -20.28 -0.98 21.09
N ALA A 498 -20.56 -1.01 22.41
CA ALA A 498 -21.54 -1.91 23.01
C ALA A 498 -22.94 -1.76 22.39
N ASN A 499 -23.27 -0.58 21.87
CA ASN A 499 -24.54 -0.30 21.22
C ASN A 499 -24.54 -0.65 19.71
N GLY A 500 -23.51 -1.36 19.24
CA GLY A 500 -23.45 -1.83 17.85
C GLY A 500 -22.96 -0.80 16.84
N ILE A 501 -22.58 0.41 17.28
CA ILE A 501 -22.11 1.48 16.39
C ILE A 501 -20.63 1.27 16.08
N TRP A 502 -20.29 1.27 14.80
CA TRP A 502 -18.90 1.17 14.36
C TRP A 502 -18.26 2.56 14.21
N HIS A 503 -16.99 2.64 14.55
CA HIS A 503 -16.14 3.83 14.31
C HIS A 503 -14.91 3.38 13.56
N MET A 504 -14.70 3.91 12.35
CA MET A 504 -13.63 3.51 11.45
C MET A 504 -12.75 4.72 11.13
N PRO A 505 -11.47 4.73 11.57
CA PRO A 505 -10.54 5.81 11.22
C PRO A 505 -10.01 5.65 9.81
N TYR A 506 -9.74 6.76 9.13
CA TYR A 506 -9.10 6.73 7.81
C TYR A 506 -8.24 7.97 7.59
N GLN A 507 -7.29 7.85 6.66
CA GLN A 507 -6.33 8.90 6.31
C GLN A 507 -6.71 9.55 4.98
N GLU A 508 -6.66 10.89 4.95
CA GLU A 508 -6.85 11.63 3.71
C GLU A 508 -5.79 11.27 2.67
N PHE A 509 -6.22 11.22 1.42
CA PHE A 509 -5.33 11.05 0.28
C PHE A 509 -4.65 12.39 -0.01
N LYS A 510 -3.31 12.46 0.13
CA LYS A 510 -2.51 13.61 -0.29
C LYS A 510 -1.72 13.19 -1.54
N GLU A 511 -1.94 13.97 -2.59
CA GLU A 511 -1.29 13.71 -3.87
C GLU A 511 0.23 13.60 -3.76
N UNK A 512 0.69 12.79 -4.55
CA UNK A 512 2.03 12.43 -4.54
C UNK A 512 2.96 13.57 -4.38
N GLY A 513 3.65 13.60 -3.74
CA GLY A 513 4.74 14.51 -3.40
C GLY A 513 4.76 14.92 -1.94
N SER A 514 3.69 14.77 -1.22
CA SER A 514 3.71 14.83 0.24
C SER A 514 3.50 13.42 0.76
N TRP A 515 4.58 12.76 1.11
CA TRP A 515 4.53 11.61 1.98
C TRP A 515 3.66 12.03 3.18
N SER A 516 2.50 11.41 3.33
CA SER A 516 1.70 11.60 4.55
C SER A 516 2.67 11.44 5.71
N LYS A 517 2.82 12.47 6.49
CA LYS A 517 3.68 12.40 7.68
C LYS A 517 3.25 11.17 8.46
N PRO A 518 4.15 10.25 8.80
CA PRO A 518 3.79 9.06 9.55
C PRO A 518 3.05 9.36 10.86
N ASP A 519 3.10 10.59 11.29
CA ASP A 519 2.54 11.09 12.56
C ASP A 519 1.10 11.56 12.51
N SER A 520 0.42 11.51 11.37
CA SER A 520 -0.95 12.01 11.38
C SER A 520 -1.86 10.98 12.06
N THR A 521 -2.27 11.30 13.28
CA THR A 521 -3.51 10.74 13.82
C THR A 521 -4.59 10.85 12.75
N PRO A 522 -5.42 9.84 12.57
CA PRO A 522 -6.49 9.95 11.58
C PRO A 522 -7.32 11.20 11.86
N ASP A 523 -7.35 12.11 10.91
CA ASP A 523 -8.11 13.36 11.05
C ASP A 523 -9.61 13.11 10.90
N LYS A 524 -9.95 12.03 10.23
CA LYS A 524 -11.35 11.70 9.89
C LYS A 524 -11.71 10.31 10.39
N TRP A 525 -12.94 10.20 10.80
CA TRP A 525 -13.54 8.95 11.23
C TRP A 525 -14.89 8.79 10.53
N MET A 526 -15.29 7.57 10.33
CA MET A 526 -16.64 7.23 9.88
C MET A 526 -17.40 6.60 11.05
N CYS A 527 -18.53 7.20 11.40
CA CYS A 527 -19.48 6.66 12.36
C CYS A 527 -20.55 5.90 11.56
N ILE A 528 -20.71 4.61 11.84
CA ILE A 528 -21.55 3.70 11.04
C ILE A 528 -22.58 3.06 11.99
N LYS A 529 -23.86 3.24 11.67
CA LYS A 529 -25.00 2.67 12.41
C LYS A 529 -25.81 1.78 11.47
N MET A 530 -26.29 0.64 11.98
CA MET A 530 -27.31 -0.16 11.27
C MET A 530 -28.67 0.51 11.38
#